data_d7d2403ae241f20811020dc057625d8f
#
_entry.id   d7d2403ae241f20811020dc057625d8f
#
_cell.length_a   1.000
_cell.length_b   1.000
_cell.length_c   1.000
_cell.angle_alpha   90.00
_cell.angle_beta   90.00
_cell.angle_gamma   90.00
#
_symmetry.space_group_name_H-M   'P 1'
#
loop_
_entity.id
_entity.type
_entity.pdbx_description
1 polymer ?
#
loop_
_entity_poly.entity_id
_entity_poly.type
_entity_poly.pdbx_seq_one_letter_code
_entity_poly.pdbx_strand_id
1 'polypeptide(L)'
;VPGYHIEDQKPGAKKCGHQGGKVLVSVDEQIKRLNAARLQLDIMRVPGIIVARTDAEAATFIENRSDERDQPFILGATNLDLPSYKAGYLAILRKLNELGVDEVRGHLLFALSEVEYASAFDWLERAGLMSMIAERAPALRNMSSTELDAALDKIDTRYVETWQTEAGMKTYGRAVAEVLEFRTAEGYPFDMTVEEWLAFASRASHYEARERARSMGIHVTWDCELPKTPEGFYHIQAGIGYAIAKSLAVAPFADILWMETKTADIEDAEKFAKAIHAEFPDKMLAYNLSPSFSWDTTGMNDEQMKRFPEELGRLGYVFNFITYGGHQIDGLAAEEFATALKQDGMLALARLQRKFRLLESPYRTPQTLVGGPRLDAALMASSGRTAATKAMGKGSTQFQHLVQTEVPTKLLEEWLADWSKHNNYAEKIRVRLRPHTAGSELLELSILNEPSGEKLANIVFAYILDRRGRHILSVRDSNTLAPVRKKRLMTVAQLFLIHRYSASSVHYVTPTEDNQFQTQRMKSVGIYSEVHTEIGQIIVAEVSKERVSEMLNPDRALLSEMIRKTSAASQGGIAASKEETDELMPSGD
;
A
#
# COMPACT_ATOMS: atom_id res chain seq x y z
N VAL A 1 23.01 -6.03 3.82
CA VAL A 1 21.94 -5.58 2.91
C VAL A 1 22.11 -6.31 1.59
N PRO A 2 21.09 -7.06 1.11
CA PRO A 2 21.20 -7.86 -0.12
C PRO A 2 21.20 -7.02 -1.39
N GLY A 3 20.72 -5.79 -1.33
CA GLY A 3 20.67 -4.89 -2.47
C GLY A 3 20.25 -3.49 -2.07
N TYR A 4 20.37 -2.55 -2.99
CA TYR A 4 19.97 -1.17 -2.84
C TYR A 4 19.64 -0.55 -4.20
N HIS A 5 18.88 0.52 -4.19
CA HIS A 5 18.58 1.26 -5.40
C HIS A 5 19.29 2.61 -5.44
N ILE A 6 19.63 3.05 -6.65
CA ILE A 6 20.25 4.33 -6.94
C ILE A 6 19.35 5.08 -7.90
N GLU A 7 18.89 6.25 -7.48
CA GLU A 7 18.00 7.09 -8.27
C GLU A 7 18.75 8.20 -8.99
N ASP A 8 18.14 8.71 -10.04
CA ASP A 8 18.67 9.79 -10.87
C ASP A 8 18.33 11.20 -10.36
N GLN A 9 17.98 11.35 -9.09
CA GLN A 9 17.75 12.67 -8.52
C GLN A 9 19.07 13.32 -8.04
N LYS A 10 19.09 14.66 -8.13
CA LYS A 10 20.22 15.48 -7.68
C LYS A 10 20.31 15.49 -6.15
N PRO A 11 21.48 15.18 -5.55
CA PRO A 11 21.70 15.37 -4.12
C PRO A 11 21.47 16.82 -3.69
N GLY A 12 20.93 17.03 -2.50
CA GLY A 12 20.58 18.35 -1.97
C GLY A 12 19.24 18.92 -2.45
N ALA A 13 18.77 18.51 -3.65
CA ALA A 13 17.43 18.86 -4.18
C ALA A 13 16.49 17.66 -4.23
N LYS A 14 16.88 16.51 -3.67
CA LYS A 14 16.14 15.26 -3.66
C LYS A 14 14.80 15.41 -2.97
N LYS A 15 13.75 14.86 -3.59
CA LYS A 15 12.38 14.80 -3.08
C LYS A 15 11.80 13.39 -3.16
N CYS A 16 10.76 13.12 -2.37
CA CYS A 16 9.98 11.88 -2.53
C CYS A 16 9.45 11.77 -3.96
N GLY A 17 9.35 10.55 -4.48
CA GLY A 17 8.93 10.28 -5.86
C GLY A 17 7.59 10.92 -6.26
N HIS A 18 6.69 11.09 -5.30
CA HIS A 18 5.36 11.68 -5.49
C HIS A 18 5.29 13.20 -5.26
N GLN A 19 6.42 13.83 -4.94
CA GLN A 19 6.51 15.28 -4.77
C GLN A 19 6.91 15.97 -6.08
N GLY A 20 6.49 17.24 -6.22
CA GLY A 20 6.88 18.11 -7.34
C GLY A 20 8.31 18.64 -7.22
N GLY A 21 8.79 19.34 -8.27
CA GLY A 21 10.05 20.05 -8.27
C GLY A 21 11.29 19.15 -8.21
N LYS A 22 11.19 17.91 -8.68
CA LYS A 22 12.32 16.98 -8.74
C LYS A 22 13.33 17.42 -9.79
N VAL A 23 14.61 17.37 -9.44
CA VAL A 23 15.74 17.69 -10.31
C VAL A 23 16.51 16.41 -10.61
N LEU A 24 16.61 16.05 -11.89
CA LEU A 24 17.37 14.89 -12.34
C LEU A 24 18.87 15.22 -12.49
N VAL A 25 19.69 14.20 -12.35
CA VAL A 25 21.06 14.20 -12.85
C VAL A 25 21.10 13.66 -14.27
N SER A 26 22.18 13.95 -15.01
CA SER A 26 22.37 13.40 -16.36
C SER A 26 22.49 11.86 -16.34
N VAL A 27 22.21 11.25 -17.47
CA VAL A 27 22.40 9.80 -17.66
C VAL A 27 23.85 9.37 -17.35
N ASP A 28 24.82 10.15 -17.79
CA ASP A 28 26.26 9.88 -17.52
C ASP A 28 26.57 9.87 -16.01
N GLU A 29 26.03 10.83 -15.27
CA GLU A 29 26.19 10.87 -13.80
C GLU A 29 25.53 9.66 -13.12
N GLN A 30 24.35 9.26 -13.55
CA GLN A 30 23.68 8.07 -13.02
C GLN A 30 24.49 6.79 -13.33
N ILE A 31 25.02 6.65 -14.53
CA ILE A 31 25.89 5.54 -14.91
C ILE A 31 27.14 5.48 -14.02
N LYS A 32 27.77 6.63 -13.76
CA LYS A 32 28.95 6.71 -12.86
C LYS A 32 28.62 6.23 -11.45
N ARG A 33 27.47 6.62 -10.92
CA ARG A 33 27.01 6.17 -9.60
C ARG A 33 26.76 4.66 -9.55
N LEU A 34 26.10 4.11 -10.56
CA LEU A 34 25.85 2.67 -10.68
C LEU A 34 27.15 1.89 -10.78
N ASN A 35 28.09 2.34 -11.62
CA ASN A 35 29.42 1.72 -11.77
C ASN A 35 30.24 1.80 -10.49
N ALA A 36 30.24 2.92 -9.78
CA ALA A 36 30.96 3.04 -8.51
C ALA A 36 30.42 2.06 -7.46
N ALA A 37 29.10 1.90 -7.41
CA ALA A 37 28.45 0.94 -6.53
C ALA A 37 28.81 -0.52 -6.90
N ARG A 38 28.74 -0.89 -8.17
CA ARG A 38 29.14 -2.22 -8.66
C ARG A 38 30.60 -2.51 -8.36
N LEU A 39 31.49 -1.59 -8.68
CA LEU A 39 32.92 -1.72 -8.41
C LEU A 39 33.21 -2.00 -6.93
N GLN A 40 32.52 -1.29 -6.02
CA GLN A 40 32.71 -1.50 -4.59
C GLN A 40 32.22 -2.88 -4.15
N LEU A 41 31.08 -3.36 -4.66
CA LEU A 41 30.56 -4.71 -4.37
C LEU A 41 31.52 -5.79 -4.91
N ASP A 42 32.09 -5.59 -6.09
CA ASP A 42 33.04 -6.53 -6.71
C ASP A 42 34.35 -6.59 -5.91
N ILE A 43 34.89 -5.46 -5.46
CA ILE A 43 36.06 -5.40 -4.57
C ILE A 43 35.81 -6.16 -3.28
N MET A 44 34.63 -5.98 -2.69
CA MET A 44 34.22 -6.64 -1.44
C MET A 44 33.81 -8.10 -1.66
N ARG A 45 33.66 -8.55 -2.90
CA ARG A 45 33.13 -9.87 -3.28
C ARG A 45 31.75 -10.15 -2.68
N VAL A 46 30.88 -9.16 -2.67
CA VAL A 46 29.51 -9.24 -2.17
C VAL A 46 28.55 -9.32 -3.36
N PRO A 47 27.72 -10.37 -3.47
CA PRO A 47 26.72 -10.49 -4.53
C PRO A 47 25.52 -9.60 -4.24
N GLY A 48 25.71 -8.26 -4.30
CA GLY A 48 24.67 -7.28 -4.07
C GLY A 48 23.88 -6.97 -5.33
N ILE A 49 22.57 -6.79 -5.17
CA ILE A 49 21.65 -6.39 -6.25
C ILE A 49 21.62 -4.87 -6.34
N ILE A 50 21.78 -4.33 -7.54
CA ILE A 50 21.67 -2.89 -7.83
C ILE A 50 20.40 -2.65 -8.65
N VAL A 51 19.54 -1.78 -8.12
CA VAL A 51 18.33 -1.30 -8.79
C VAL A 51 18.58 0.11 -9.29
N ALA A 52 18.49 0.35 -10.59
CA ALA A 52 18.48 1.71 -11.14
C ALA A 52 17.05 2.24 -11.14
N ARG A 53 16.83 3.32 -10.40
CA ARG A 53 15.57 4.05 -10.34
C ARG A 53 15.64 5.29 -11.19
N THR A 54 14.60 5.57 -11.98
CA THR A 54 14.39 6.86 -12.62
C THR A 54 13.13 7.54 -12.12
N ASP A 55 13.22 8.84 -11.91
CA ASP A 55 12.10 9.73 -11.59
C ASP A 55 11.65 10.58 -12.80
N ALA A 56 12.13 10.27 -13.99
CA ALA A 56 11.92 11.06 -15.22
C ALA A 56 10.45 11.09 -15.68
N GLU A 57 9.61 10.16 -15.21
CA GLU A 57 8.16 10.18 -15.52
C GLU A 57 7.50 11.46 -14.98
N ALA A 58 7.97 12.00 -13.86
CA ALA A 58 7.33 13.12 -13.16
C ALA A 58 8.28 14.24 -12.74
N ALA A 59 9.54 14.20 -13.14
CA ALA A 59 10.50 15.25 -12.81
C ALA A 59 10.23 16.53 -13.62
N THR A 60 10.61 17.66 -13.04
CA THR A 60 10.40 18.98 -13.66
C THR A 60 11.69 19.56 -14.25
N PHE A 61 12.82 19.14 -13.68
CA PHE A 61 14.12 19.75 -14.00
C PHE A 61 15.22 18.71 -14.17
N ILE A 62 16.27 19.13 -14.90
CA ILE A 62 17.57 18.44 -14.94
C ILE A 62 18.69 19.42 -14.60
N GLU A 63 19.75 18.94 -13.94
CA GLU A 63 20.83 19.81 -13.45
C GLU A 63 21.71 20.39 -14.56
N ASN A 64 21.90 19.65 -15.66
CA ASN A 64 22.72 20.09 -16.79
C ASN A 64 22.24 19.42 -18.09
N ARG A 65 22.75 19.88 -19.24
CA ARG A 65 22.44 19.38 -20.58
C ARG A 65 23.63 18.73 -21.29
N SER A 66 24.63 18.31 -20.54
CA SER A 66 25.89 17.82 -21.13
C SER A 66 25.75 16.44 -21.79
N ASP A 67 24.79 15.63 -21.36
CA ASP A 67 24.55 14.32 -21.92
C ASP A 67 23.58 14.38 -23.11
N GLU A 68 24.03 13.88 -24.26
CA GLU A 68 23.26 13.90 -25.50
C GLU A 68 21.94 13.13 -25.40
N ARG A 69 21.88 12.09 -24.55
CA ARG A 69 20.69 11.25 -24.33
C ARG A 69 19.57 11.97 -23.59
N ASP A 70 19.91 13.01 -22.80
CA ASP A 70 18.95 13.83 -22.06
C ASP A 70 18.45 15.03 -22.91
N GLN A 71 19.23 15.47 -23.91
CA GLN A 71 18.93 16.65 -24.73
C GLN A 71 17.58 16.64 -25.45
N PRO A 72 17.07 15.51 -25.96
CA PRO A 72 15.75 15.44 -26.61
C PRO A 72 14.61 15.90 -25.72
N PHE A 73 14.76 15.82 -24.41
CA PHE A 73 13.72 16.09 -23.43
C PHE A 73 13.83 17.48 -22.79
N ILE A 74 14.86 18.25 -23.11
CA ILE A 74 15.04 19.60 -22.59
C ILE A 74 14.06 20.54 -23.29
N LEU A 75 13.41 21.40 -22.48
CA LEU A 75 12.50 22.43 -22.97
C LEU A 75 13.26 23.73 -23.22
N GLY A 76 12.95 24.38 -24.32
CA GLY A 76 13.46 25.69 -24.67
C GLY A 76 12.34 26.65 -25.04
N ALA A 77 12.61 27.93 -24.92
CA ALA A 77 11.74 29.01 -25.37
C ALA A 77 11.82 29.17 -26.89
N THR A 78 10.69 29.36 -27.53
CA THR A 78 10.59 29.69 -28.97
C THR A 78 10.30 31.16 -29.21
N ASN A 79 9.85 31.89 -28.18
CA ASN A 79 9.81 33.35 -28.15
C ASN A 79 10.96 33.85 -27.26
N LEU A 80 11.86 34.66 -27.84
CA LEU A 80 13.00 35.22 -27.13
C LEU A 80 12.81 36.70 -26.73
N ASP A 81 11.66 37.28 -27.04
CA ASP A 81 11.34 38.67 -26.70
C ASP A 81 10.83 38.80 -25.24
N LEU A 82 11.38 37.95 -24.36
CA LEU A 82 11.06 37.87 -22.94
C LEU A 82 12.33 38.01 -22.11
N PRO A 83 12.22 38.51 -20.86
CA PRO A 83 13.32 38.38 -19.92
C PRO A 83 13.59 36.91 -19.64
N SER A 84 14.82 36.55 -19.23
CA SER A 84 15.07 35.18 -18.80
C SER A 84 14.14 34.81 -17.62
N TYR A 85 13.77 33.52 -17.51
CA TYR A 85 12.96 33.01 -16.39
C TYR A 85 13.56 33.43 -15.04
N LYS A 86 14.88 33.32 -14.89
CA LYS A 86 15.60 33.76 -13.71
C LYS A 86 15.39 35.25 -13.44
N ALA A 87 15.55 36.12 -14.47
CA ALA A 87 15.45 37.56 -14.30
C ALA A 87 14.03 37.99 -13.89
N GLY A 88 12.99 37.41 -14.49
CA GLY A 88 11.62 37.68 -14.10
C GLY A 88 11.30 37.24 -12.68
N TYR A 89 11.73 36.04 -12.29
CA TYR A 89 11.56 35.55 -10.93
C TYR A 89 12.25 36.43 -9.87
N LEU A 90 13.50 36.76 -10.10
CA LEU A 90 14.26 37.61 -9.18
C LEU A 90 13.73 39.07 -9.12
N ALA A 91 13.15 39.57 -10.22
CA ALA A 91 12.50 40.87 -10.23
C ALA A 91 11.24 40.91 -9.37
N ILE A 92 10.46 39.81 -9.34
CA ILE A 92 9.33 39.66 -8.41
C ILE A 92 9.80 39.68 -6.96
N LEU A 93 10.84 38.92 -6.61
CA LEU A 93 11.39 38.88 -5.27
C LEU A 93 11.92 40.28 -4.85
N ARG A 94 12.65 40.98 -5.74
CA ARG A 94 13.13 42.33 -5.49
C ARG A 94 11.95 43.30 -5.27
N LYS A 95 10.88 43.20 -6.06
CA LYS A 95 9.69 44.05 -5.89
C LYS A 95 9.00 43.81 -4.56
N LEU A 96 8.83 42.55 -4.14
CA LEU A 96 8.26 42.20 -2.84
C LEU A 96 9.09 42.79 -1.70
N ASN A 97 10.42 42.72 -1.79
CA ASN A 97 11.32 43.33 -0.82
C ASN A 97 11.20 44.88 -0.79
N GLU A 98 11.16 45.55 -1.94
CA GLU A 98 10.95 47.01 -2.04
C GLU A 98 9.62 47.43 -1.41
N LEU A 99 8.59 46.58 -1.48
CA LEU A 99 7.28 46.80 -0.88
C LEU A 99 7.22 46.42 0.61
N GLY A 100 8.33 46.04 1.23
CA GLY A 100 8.47 45.73 2.66
C GLY A 100 7.80 44.42 3.08
N VAL A 101 7.76 43.44 2.21
CA VAL A 101 7.45 42.06 2.54
C VAL A 101 8.74 41.40 2.95
N ASP A 102 9.00 41.32 4.27
CA ASP A 102 10.34 41.03 4.83
C ASP A 102 10.85 39.61 4.58
N GLU A 103 9.99 38.63 4.48
CA GLU A 103 10.36 37.24 4.21
C GLU A 103 10.34 36.94 2.71
N VAL A 104 11.10 37.66 1.96
CA VAL A 104 11.40 37.29 0.59
C VAL A 104 12.36 36.13 0.65
N ARG A 105 12.00 35.01 0.18
CA ARG A 105 12.78 33.77 0.05
C ARG A 105 14.28 33.97 -0.24
N GLY A 106 14.88 34.85 0.51
CA GLY A 106 16.25 35.11 0.90
C GLY A 106 17.34 35.13 -0.15
N HIS A 107 17.07 35.04 -1.43
CA HIS A 107 18.13 34.65 -2.33
C HIS A 107 18.33 35.60 -3.49
N LEU A 108 19.58 36.01 -3.65
CA LEU A 108 20.09 36.41 -4.94
C LEU A 108 19.46 37.69 -5.53
N LEU A 109 18.84 38.54 -4.70
CA LEU A 109 18.36 39.86 -5.16
C LEU A 109 19.48 40.64 -5.89
N PHE A 110 20.75 40.38 -5.51
CA PHE A 110 21.93 40.98 -6.11
C PHE A 110 22.49 40.22 -7.33
N ALA A 111 21.91 39.08 -7.70
CA ALA A 111 22.30 38.35 -8.90
C ALA A 111 21.62 38.86 -10.18
N LEU A 112 20.87 39.95 -10.08
CA LEU A 112 20.17 40.61 -11.17
C LEU A 112 20.78 42.02 -11.38
N SER A 113 21.29 42.29 -12.58
CA SER A 113 21.76 43.62 -12.93
C SER A 113 20.60 44.62 -13.07
N GLU A 114 20.88 45.90 -12.96
CA GLU A 114 19.85 46.94 -13.14
C GLU A 114 19.19 46.90 -14.54
N VAL A 115 19.96 46.55 -15.57
CA VAL A 115 19.44 46.39 -16.93
C VAL A 115 18.47 45.20 -17.04
N GLU A 116 18.86 44.05 -16.48
CA GLU A 116 17.99 42.86 -16.45
C GLU A 116 16.76 43.13 -15.61
N TYR A 117 16.89 43.82 -14.48
CA TYR A 117 15.74 44.18 -13.63
C TYR A 117 14.76 45.07 -14.38
N ALA A 118 15.24 46.14 -15.03
CA ALA A 118 14.38 47.05 -15.79
C ALA A 118 13.64 46.30 -16.92
N SER A 119 14.34 45.46 -17.68
CA SER A 119 13.74 44.67 -18.75
C SER A 119 12.68 43.67 -18.21
N ALA A 120 13.01 43.01 -17.10
CA ALA A 120 12.07 42.08 -16.45
C ALA A 120 10.87 42.81 -15.86
N PHE A 121 11.08 43.98 -15.25
CA PHE A 121 10.02 44.81 -14.69
C PHE A 121 9.03 45.26 -15.77
N ASP A 122 9.51 45.77 -16.91
CA ASP A 122 8.67 46.21 -18.03
C ASP A 122 7.79 45.07 -18.58
N TRP A 123 8.34 43.86 -18.65
CA TRP A 123 7.57 42.68 -19.04
C TRP A 123 6.53 42.28 -17.99
N LEU A 124 6.91 42.23 -16.69
CA LEU A 124 6.03 41.91 -15.59
C LEU A 124 4.86 42.90 -15.44
N GLU A 125 5.11 44.21 -15.73
CA GLU A 125 4.05 45.21 -15.78
C GLU A 125 3.04 44.92 -16.90
N ARG A 126 3.55 44.67 -18.13
CA ARG A 126 2.69 44.30 -19.26
C ARG A 126 1.88 43.06 -19.03
N ALA A 127 2.46 42.06 -18.34
CA ALA A 127 1.81 40.83 -17.94
C ALA A 127 0.82 41.00 -16.76
N GLY A 128 0.72 42.21 -16.18
CA GLY A 128 -0.16 42.52 -15.04
C GLY A 128 0.31 41.95 -13.69
N LEU A 129 1.50 41.37 -13.62
CA LEU A 129 2.04 40.74 -12.42
C LEU A 129 2.50 41.75 -11.39
N MET A 130 3.11 42.88 -11.83
CA MET A 130 3.57 43.96 -10.92
C MET A 130 2.40 44.67 -10.24
N SER A 131 1.31 44.95 -10.98
CA SER A 131 0.07 45.52 -10.42
C SER A 131 -0.53 44.57 -9.37
N MET A 132 -0.62 43.30 -9.68
CA MET A 132 -1.12 42.27 -8.75
C MET A 132 -0.29 42.21 -7.46
N ILE A 133 1.04 42.30 -7.56
CA ILE A 133 1.93 42.27 -6.39
C ILE A 133 1.73 43.54 -5.55
N ALA A 134 1.66 44.71 -6.20
CA ALA A 134 1.49 46.01 -5.51
C ALA A 134 0.17 46.07 -4.75
N GLU A 135 -0.93 45.57 -5.34
CA GLU A 135 -2.24 45.50 -4.70
C GLU A 135 -2.27 44.56 -3.49
N ARG A 136 -1.53 43.45 -3.55
CA ARG A 136 -1.48 42.43 -2.47
C ARG A 136 -0.50 42.75 -1.36
N ALA A 137 0.54 43.53 -1.62
CA ALA A 137 1.65 43.81 -0.68
C ALA A 137 1.17 44.28 0.71
N PRO A 138 0.16 45.19 0.85
CA PRO A 138 -0.30 45.60 2.17
C PRO A 138 -0.88 44.45 3.00
N ALA A 139 -1.55 43.48 2.37
CA ALA A 139 -2.08 42.31 3.03
C ALA A 139 -0.96 41.32 3.39
N LEU A 140 0.00 41.10 2.48
CA LEU A 140 1.12 40.18 2.69
C LEU A 140 1.97 40.53 3.92
N ARG A 141 2.17 41.82 4.21
CA ARG A 141 2.95 42.30 5.36
C ARG A 141 2.37 41.91 6.72
N ASN A 142 1.07 41.64 6.78
CA ASN A 142 0.34 41.37 8.02
C ASN A 142 -0.04 39.89 8.17
N MET A 143 0.40 39.03 7.25
CA MET A 143 0.10 37.60 7.29
C MET A 143 1.04 36.86 8.24
N SER A 144 0.56 35.79 8.82
CA SER A 144 1.45 34.80 9.48
C SER A 144 2.36 34.14 8.46
N SER A 145 3.48 33.55 8.89
CA SER A 145 4.46 32.90 8.00
C SER A 145 3.79 31.87 7.06
N THR A 146 2.89 31.03 7.58
CA THR A 146 2.18 30.02 6.77
C THR A 146 1.23 30.64 5.72
N GLU A 147 0.53 31.71 6.09
CA GLU A 147 -0.37 32.41 5.16
C GLU A 147 0.42 33.15 4.08
N LEU A 148 1.56 33.74 4.47
CA LEU A 148 2.48 34.43 3.56
C LEU A 148 3.04 33.44 2.54
N ASP A 149 3.55 32.28 2.97
CA ASP A 149 4.04 31.24 2.07
C ASP A 149 3.00 30.82 1.04
N ALA A 150 1.77 30.55 1.49
CA ALA A 150 0.67 30.19 0.59
C ALA A 150 0.29 31.30 -0.40
N ALA A 151 0.46 32.56 0.00
CA ALA A 151 0.18 33.70 -0.86
C ALA A 151 1.31 33.94 -1.88
N LEU A 152 2.56 33.76 -1.48
CA LEU A 152 3.73 33.81 -2.36
C LEU A 152 3.69 32.66 -3.39
N ASP A 153 3.30 31.45 -2.99
CA ASP A 153 3.13 30.33 -3.92
C ASP A 153 2.12 30.62 -5.03
N LYS A 154 1.05 31.35 -4.74
CA LYS A 154 0.08 31.79 -5.77
C LYS A 154 0.68 32.81 -6.75
N ILE A 155 1.54 33.69 -6.27
CA ILE A 155 2.25 34.66 -7.13
C ILE A 155 3.24 33.90 -8.03
N ASP A 156 4.01 32.99 -7.45
CA ASP A 156 4.95 32.14 -8.17
C ASP A 156 4.25 31.30 -9.23
N THR A 157 3.16 30.65 -8.88
CA THR A 157 2.36 29.84 -9.83
C THR A 157 1.89 30.71 -11.01
N ARG A 158 1.35 31.89 -10.73
CA ARG A 158 0.87 32.80 -11.78
C ARG A 158 2.01 33.28 -12.68
N TYR A 159 3.18 33.56 -12.09
CA TYR A 159 4.39 33.92 -12.85
C TYR A 159 4.82 32.78 -13.77
N VAL A 160 4.95 31.58 -13.22
CA VAL A 160 5.38 30.38 -13.98
C VAL A 160 4.46 30.14 -15.17
N GLU A 161 3.14 30.08 -14.93
CA GLU A 161 2.14 29.87 -15.99
C GLU A 161 2.21 30.93 -17.10
N THR A 162 2.28 32.21 -16.71
CA THR A 162 2.33 33.31 -17.67
C THR A 162 3.60 33.27 -18.49
N TRP A 163 4.75 33.12 -17.82
CA TRP A 163 6.05 33.09 -18.48
C TRP A 163 6.19 31.91 -19.44
N GLN A 164 5.84 30.70 -18.99
CA GLN A 164 5.93 29.48 -19.81
C GLN A 164 5.03 29.55 -21.04
N THR A 165 3.84 30.11 -20.89
CA THR A 165 2.87 30.27 -22.00
C THR A 165 3.42 31.24 -23.05
N GLU A 166 3.91 32.42 -22.64
CA GLU A 166 4.44 33.41 -23.57
C GLU A 166 5.78 33.00 -24.19
N ALA A 167 6.61 32.27 -23.46
CA ALA A 167 7.86 31.72 -23.97
C ALA A 167 7.66 30.63 -25.03
N GLY A 168 6.46 30.05 -25.11
CA GLY A 168 6.19 28.96 -26.04
C GLY A 168 7.08 27.76 -25.81
N MET A 169 7.21 27.35 -24.52
CA MET A 169 8.13 26.29 -24.12
C MET A 169 7.80 24.93 -24.75
N LYS A 170 8.77 24.35 -25.42
CA LYS A 170 8.71 23.00 -26.00
C LYS A 170 10.10 22.40 -26.24
N THR A 171 10.16 21.10 -26.55
CA THR A 171 11.41 20.49 -26.98
C THR A 171 11.80 20.98 -28.37
N TYR A 172 13.09 20.89 -28.70
CA TYR A 172 13.56 21.25 -30.04
C TYR A 172 12.87 20.41 -31.14
N GLY A 173 12.73 19.11 -30.90
CA GLY A 173 12.01 18.21 -31.81
C GLY A 173 10.58 18.66 -32.10
N ARG A 174 9.84 19.12 -31.07
CA ARG A 174 8.46 19.62 -31.24
C ARG A 174 8.44 20.96 -31.97
N ALA A 175 9.38 21.87 -31.67
CA ALA A 175 9.47 23.15 -32.36
C ALA A 175 9.67 22.97 -33.88
N VAL A 176 10.53 22.04 -34.29
CA VAL A 176 10.72 21.71 -35.72
C VAL A 176 9.52 20.99 -36.30
N ALA A 177 8.88 20.07 -35.55
CA ALA A 177 7.68 19.35 -36.01
C ALA A 177 6.54 20.30 -36.36
N GLU A 178 6.31 21.35 -35.60
CA GLU A 178 5.27 22.36 -35.87
C GLU A 178 5.52 23.11 -37.19
N VAL A 179 6.77 23.44 -37.49
CA VAL A 179 7.15 24.05 -38.77
C VAL A 179 6.99 23.06 -39.93
N LEU A 180 7.36 21.81 -39.71
CA LEU A 180 7.20 20.74 -40.70
C LEU A 180 5.73 20.49 -40.99
N GLU A 181 4.85 20.39 -39.98
CA GLU A 181 3.40 20.28 -40.11
C GLU A 181 2.82 21.42 -40.94
N PHE A 182 3.18 22.66 -40.56
CA PHE A 182 2.70 23.86 -41.25
C PHE A 182 3.09 23.91 -42.73
N ARG A 183 4.38 23.71 -43.02
CA ARG A 183 4.88 23.75 -44.41
C ARG A 183 4.38 22.61 -45.25
N THR A 184 4.21 21.40 -44.68
CA THR A 184 3.63 20.27 -45.39
C THR A 184 2.18 20.57 -45.78
N ALA A 185 1.42 21.21 -44.90
CA ALA A 185 0.05 21.68 -45.23
C ALA A 185 0.01 22.74 -46.34
N GLU A 186 1.09 23.53 -46.47
CA GLU A 186 1.25 24.50 -47.60
C GLU A 186 1.76 23.83 -48.90
N GLY A 187 2.01 22.52 -48.91
CA GLY A 187 2.40 21.76 -50.09
C GLY A 187 3.93 21.67 -50.31
N TYR A 188 4.76 22.04 -49.34
CA TYR A 188 6.22 21.85 -49.45
C TYR A 188 6.57 20.38 -49.28
N PRO A 189 7.34 19.78 -50.20
CA PRO A 189 7.77 18.40 -50.08
C PRO A 189 8.96 18.29 -49.09
N PHE A 190 8.87 17.33 -48.18
CA PHE A 190 9.97 16.93 -47.34
C PHE A 190 10.33 15.45 -47.50
N ASP A 191 11.52 15.08 -47.19
CA ASP A 191 12.00 13.68 -47.23
C ASP A 191 11.70 12.90 -45.95
N MET A 192 10.95 13.46 -45.03
CA MET A 192 10.59 12.90 -43.73
C MET A 192 9.20 13.37 -43.30
N THR A 193 8.38 12.47 -42.80
CA THR A 193 7.09 12.81 -42.18
C THR A 193 7.29 13.39 -40.79
N VAL A 194 6.24 13.98 -40.22
CA VAL A 194 6.25 14.51 -38.85
C VAL A 194 6.54 13.40 -37.83
N GLU A 195 5.94 12.21 -38.02
CA GLU A 195 6.14 11.07 -37.16
C GLU A 195 7.58 10.55 -37.22
N GLU A 196 8.15 10.43 -38.41
CA GLU A 196 9.53 10.04 -38.59
C GLU A 196 10.50 11.05 -37.99
N TRP A 197 10.20 12.34 -38.12
CA TRP A 197 10.98 13.40 -37.47
C TRP A 197 10.93 13.28 -35.96
N LEU A 198 9.75 13.15 -35.35
CA LEU A 198 9.60 13.05 -33.91
C LEU A 198 10.28 11.78 -33.37
N ALA A 199 10.17 10.65 -34.08
CA ALA A 199 10.86 9.41 -33.73
C ALA A 199 12.38 9.56 -33.79
N PHE A 200 12.93 10.28 -34.77
CA PHE A 200 14.34 10.60 -34.85
C PHE A 200 14.76 11.58 -33.73
N ALA A 201 14.06 12.72 -33.59
CA ALA A 201 14.39 13.78 -32.63
C ALA A 201 14.32 13.31 -31.17
N SER A 202 13.52 12.28 -30.85
CA SER A 202 13.43 11.73 -29.49
C SER A 202 14.68 10.97 -29.05
N ARG A 203 15.63 10.69 -29.96
CA ARG A 203 16.86 9.94 -29.71
C ARG A 203 18.12 10.68 -30.16
N ALA A 204 17.96 11.70 -30.97
CA ALA A 204 19.08 12.48 -31.51
C ALA A 204 19.56 13.51 -30.50
N SER A 205 20.87 13.74 -30.45
CA SER A 205 21.43 14.90 -29.76
C SER A 205 20.87 16.19 -30.35
N HIS A 206 20.94 17.28 -29.59
CA HIS A 206 20.52 18.60 -30.11
C HIS A 206 21.31 19.00 -31.36
N TYR A 207 22.58 18.64 -31.41
CA TYR A 207 23.41 18.90 -32.62
C TYR A 207 22.87 18.13 -33.84
N GLU A 208 22.69 16.83 -33.72
CA GLU A 208 22.18 16.00 -34.82
C GLU A 208 20.77 16.42 -35.27
N ALA A 209 19.87 16.69 -34.32
CA ALA A 209 18.53 17.17 -34.62
C ALA A 209 18.55 18.51 -35.36
N ARG A 210 19.45 19.42 -34.95
CA ARG A 210 19.62 20.72 -35.60
C ARG A 210 20.19 20.60 -37.01
N GLU A 211 21.19 19.76 -37.22
CA GLU A 211 21.77 19.53 -38.55
C GLU A 211 20.76 18.87 -39.49
N ARG A 212 19.96 17.91 -38.98
CA ARG A 212 18.90 17.29 -39.77
C ARG A 212 17.79 18.29 -40.15
N ALA A 213 17.33 19.12 -39.22
CA ALA A 213 16.38 20.19 -39.50
C ALA A 213 16.89 21.16 -40.58
N ARG A 214 18.18 21.56 -40.45
CA ARG A 214 18.83 22.41 -41.46
C ARG A 214 18.88 21.79 -42.84
N SER A 215 19.18 20.48 -42.94
CA SER A 215 19.18 19.77 -44.20
C SER A 215 17.82 19.73 -44.90
N MET A 216 16.73 19.81 -44.14
CA MET A 216 15.37 19.98 -44.61
C MET A 216 14.98 21.46 -44.86
N GLY A 217 15.88 22.41 -44.69
CA GLY A 217 15.59 23.84 -44.84
C GLY A 217 14.72 24.42 -43.72
N ILE A 218 14.66 23.75 -42.56
CA ILE A 218 13.88 24.20 -41.41
C ILE A 218 14.80 24.90 -40.41
N HIS A 219 14.45 26.13 -40.05
CA HIS A 219 15.12 26.95 -39.05
C HIS A 219 14.08 27.36 -38.00
N VAL A 220 14.34 27.04 -36.75
CA VAL A 220 13.49 27.42 -35.62
C VAL A 220 14.26 28.25 -34.63
N THR A 221 13.61 29.25 -34.05
CA THR A 221 14.08 29.94 -32.88
C THR A 221 13.81 29.03 -31.69
N TRP A 222 14.86 28.70 -30.95
CA TRP A 222 14.77 27.84 -29.78
C TRP A 222 15.99 28.02 -28.86
N ASP A 223 15.75 28.33 -27.59
CA ASP A 223 16.79 28.53 -26.61
C ASP A 223 16.42 27.91 -25.27
N CYS A 224 17.25 26.98 -24.78
CA CYS A 224 17.07 26.32 -23.50
C CYS A 224 17.76 27.06 -22.33
N GLU A 225 18.57 28.06 -22.61
CA GLU A 225 19.20 28.87 -21.55
C GLU A 225 18.25 29.93 -20.99
N LEU A 226 17.35 30.46 -21.84
CA LEU A 226 16.38 31.46 -21.42
C LEU A 226 15.44 30.97 -20.30
N PRO A 227 14.93 29.72 -20.32
CA PRO A 227 14.07 29.17 -19.26
C PRO A 227 14.79 28.66 -18.02
N LYS A 228 16.09 28.78 -17.88
CA LYS A 228 16.80 28.27 -16.67
C LYS A 228 16.26 28.87 -15.39
N THR A 229 16.11 28.00 -14.38
CA THR A 229 15.73 28.44 -13.03
C THR A 229 16.80 29.31 -12.38
N PRO A 230 16.51 30.07 -11.31
CA PRO A 230 17.51 30.82 -10.56
C PRO A 230 18.70 29.97 -10.08
N GLU A 231 18.45 28.69 -9.78
CA GLU A 231 19.48 27.72 -9.37
C GLU A 231 20.29 27.16 -10.54
N GLY A 232 19.89 27.47 -11.77
CA GLY A 232 20.58 27.07 -12.99
C GLY A 232 20.11 25.72 -13.59
N PHE A 233 18.96 25.21 -13.18
CA PHE A 233 18.40 23.97 -13.72
C PHE A 233 17.64 24.21 -15.04
N TYR A 234 17.67 23.21 -15.92
CA TYR A 234 16.93 23.20 -17.16
C TYR A 234 15.55 22.57 -16.97
N HIS A 235 14.53 23.13 -17.57
CA HIS A 235 13.21 22.53 -17.65
C HIS A 235 13.23 21.32 -18.59
N ILE A 236 12.47 20.29 -18.26
CA ILE A 236 12.37 19.07 -19.08
C ILE A 236 10.92 18.70 -19.36
N GLN A 237 10.74 18.03 -20.48
CA GLN A 237 9.51 17.32 -20.79
C GLN A 237 9.58 15.94 -20.12
N ALA A 238 8.92 15.83 -18.97
CA ALA A 238 8.76 14.55 -18.26
C ALA A 238 7.82 13.60 -19.00
N GLY A 239 7.77 12.36 -18.52
CA GLY A 239 6.84 11.35 -19.02
C GLY A 239 7.50 10.00 -19.24
N ILE A 240 6.67 9.03 -19.60
CA ILE A 240 7.11 7.65 -19.80
C ILE A 240 8.20 7.50 -20.88
N GLY A 241 8.15 8.32 -21.94
CA GLY A 241 9.17 8.30 -23.00
C GLY A 241 10.55 8.63 -22.47
N TYR A 242 10.66 9.65 -21.60
CA TYR A 242 11.95 9.99 -20.99
C TYR A 242 12.40 8.95 -19.95
N ALA A 243 11.47 8.42 -19.17
CA ALA A 243 11.78 7.35 -18.23
C ALA A 243 12.31 6.08 -18.96
N ILE A 244 11.73 5.73 -20.10
CA ILE A 244 12.21 4.65 -20.96
C ILE A 244 13.62 4.94 -21.48
N ALA A 245 13.85 6.14 -22.04
CA ALA A 245 15.15 6.52 -22.60
C ALA A 245 16.27 6.44 -21.54
N LYS A 246 16.03 6.99 -20.34
CA LYS A 246 16.97 6.91 -19.22
C LYS A 246 17.18 5.46 -18.77
N SER A 247 16.12 4.68 -18.65
CA SER A 247 16.21 3.28 -18.21
C SER A 247 16.97 2.39 -19.19
N LEU A 248 16.75 2.55 -20.50
CA LEU A 248 17.51 1.86 -21.53
C LEU A 248 19.00 2.19 -21.45
N ALA A 249 19.33 3.47 -21.25
CA ALA A 249 20.72 3.92 -21.15
C ALA A 249 21.47 3.34 -19.94
N VAL A 250 20.78 3.13 -18.82
CA VAL A 250 21.37 2.58 -17.59
C VAL A 250 21.19 1.06 -17.43
N ALA A 251 20.41 0.42 -18.29
CA ALA A 251 20.12 -1.02 -18.22
C ALA A 251 21.38 -1.91 -18.14
N PRO A 252 22.49 -1.65 -18.86
CA PRO A 252 23.69 -2.48 -18.75
C PRO A 252 24.38 -2.41 -17.37
N PHE A 253 24.07 -1.40 -16.55
CA PHE A 253 24.79 -1.08 -15.32
C PHE A 253 24.01 -1.42 -14.03
N ALA A 254 22.81 -2.02 -14.18
CA ALA A 254 21.95 -2.40 -13.05
C ALA A 254 21.36 -3.80 -13.27
N ASP A 255 21.03 -4.48 -12.18
CA ASP A 255 20.38 -5.79 -12.22
C ASP A 255 18.87 -5.63 -12.45
N ILE A 256 18.26 -4.63 -11.86
CA ILE A 256 16.83 -4.34 -11.92
C ILE A 256 16.61 -2.88 -12.31
N LEU A 257 15.59 -2.61 -13.12
CA LEU A 257 15.16 -1.26 -13.48
C LEU A 257 13.83 -0.92 -12.79
N TRP A 258 13.71 0.31 -12.32
CA TRP A 258 12.51 0.83 -11.67
C TRP A 258 12.19 2.24 -12.17
N MET A 259 11.02 2.38 -12.78
CA MET A 259 10.40 3.67 -13.08
C MET A 259 9.48 4.08 -11.93
N GLU A 260 9.76 5.19 -11.27
CA GLU A 260 8.83 5.77 -10.29
C GLU A 260 7.67 6.43 -11.01
N THR A 261 6.42 6.09 -10.62
CA THR A 261 5.20 6.58 -11.25
C THR A 261 4.38 7.46 -10.30
N LYS A 262 3.54 8.34 -10.84
CA LYS A 262 2.62 9.18 -10.05
C LYS A 262 1.38 8.44 -9.60
N THR A 263 0.92 7.49 -10.39
CA THR A 263 -0.29 6.70 -10.20
C THR A 263 -0.04 5.24 -10.51
N ALA A 264 -0.90 4.35 -10.01
CA ALA A 264 -0.89 2.96 -10.43
C ALA A 264 -1.63 2.82 -11.76
N ASP A 265 -0.86 2.59 -12.83
CA ASP A 265 -1.38 2.40 -14.19
C ASP A 265 -0.71 1.18 -14.82
N ILE A 266 -1.52 0.17 -15.19
CA ILE A 266 -1.02 -1.06 -15.79
C ILE A 266 -0.61 -0.86 -17.26
N GLU A 267 -1.25 0.05 -17.97
CA GLU A 267 -0.92 0.33 -19.37
C GLU A 267 0.45 1.01 -19.50
N ASP A 268 0.75 1.94 -18.61
CA ASP A 268 2.08 2.57 -18.55
C ASP A 268 3.16 1.58 -18.08
N ALA A 269 2.83 0.69 -17.14
CA ALA A 269 3.72 -0.39 -16.75
C ALA A 269 4.01 -1.34 -17.93
N GLU A 270 3.00 -1.66 -18.74
CA GLU A 270 3.15 -2.50 -19.94
C GLU A 270 3.99 -1.80 -21.01
N LYS A 271 3.77 -0.51 -21.30
CA LYS A 271 4.56 0.28 -22.25
C LYS A 271 6.04 0.28 -21.85
N PHE A 272 6.31 0.54 -20.58
CA PHE A 272 7.67 0.53 -20.04
C PHE A 272 8.32 -0.84 -20.20
N ALA A 273 7.65 -1.90 -19.73
CA ALA A 273 8.18 -3.26 -19.81
C ALA A 273 8.46 -3.68 -21.25
N LYS A 274 7.54 -3.45 -22.18
CA LYS A 274 7.72 -3.78 -23.61
C LYS A 274 8.91 -3.06 -24.22
N ALA A 275 9.09 -1.77 -23.92
CA ALA A 275 10.21 -1.00 -24.44
C ALA A 275 11.56 -1.51 -23.90
N ILE A 276 11.64 -1.83 -22.62
CA ILE A 276 12.86 -2.38 -22.01
C ILE A 276 13.15 -3.77 -22.57
N HIS A 277 12.18 -4.67 -22.62
CA HIS A 277 12.38 -6.05 -23.05
C HIS A 277 12.62 -6.20 -24.56
N ALA A 278 12.28 -5.19 -25.36
CA ALA A 278 12.65 -5.16 -26.77
C ALA A 278 14.18 -5.10 -26.99
N GLU A 279 14.90 -4.42 -26.09
CA GLU A 279 16.37 -4.30 -26.17
C GLU A 279 17.08 -5.22 -25.16
N PHE A 280 16.48 -5.45 -24.01
CA PHE A 280 17.02 -6.27 -22.91
C PHE A 280 15.99 -7.31 -22.45
N PRO A 281 15.80 -8.41 -23.18
CA PRO A 281 14.71 -9.37 -22.93
C PRO A 281 14.70 -9.98 -21.54
N ASP A 282 15.87 -10.15 -20.92
CA ASP A 282 16.03 -10.78 -19.60
C ASP A 282 16.10 -9.76 -18.46
N LYS A 283 15.88 -8.47 -18.74
CA LYS A 283 16.00 -7.42 -17.72
C LYS A 283 14.88 -7.51 -16.70
N MET A 284 15.25 -7.66 -15.44
CA MET A 284 14.31 -7.63 -14.32
C MET A 284 13.78 -6.22 -14.07
N LEU A 285 12.50 -6.13 -13.72
CA LEU A 285 11.84 -4.86 -13.41
C LEU A 285 11.32 -4.84 -11.96
N ALA A 286 11.24 -3.66 -11.37
CA ALA A 286 10.62 -3.42 -10.08
C ALA A 286 9.50 -2.37 -10.18
N TYR A 287 8.49 -2.50 -9.30
CA TYR A 287 7.37 -1.57 -9.23
C TYR A 287 7.09 -1.16 -7.78
N ASN A 288 6.78 0.12 -7.57
CA ASN A 288 6.37 0.65 -6.28
C ASN A 288 4.84 0.70 -6.19
N LEU A 289 4.27 -0.20 -5.38
CA LEU A 289 2.84 -0.20 -5.03
C LEU A 289 2.62 0.84 -3.90
N SER A 290 2.87 2.10 -4.21
CA SER A 290 2.96 3.15 -3.19
C SER A 290 1.65 3.39 -2.45
N PRO A 291 1.68 3.51 -1.11
CA PRO A 291 0.53 3.98 -0.34
C PRO A 291 0.27 5.50 -0.52
N SER A 292 1.15 6.22 -1.22
CA SER A 292 0.89 7.61 -1.62
C SER A 292 -0.09 7.70 -2.80
N PHE A 293 -0.35 6.60 -3.49
CA PHE A 293 -1.45 6.52 -4.45
C PHE A 293 -2.78 6.47 -3.69
N SER A 294 -3.76 7.19 -4.18
CA SER A 294 -5.13 6.94 -3.78
C SER A 294 -5.67 5.78 -4.64
N TRP A 295 -5.53 4.54 -4.14
CA TRP A 295 -5.94 3.34 -4.88
C TRP A 295 -7.41 3.38 -5.28
N ASP A 296 -8.29 3.93 -4.43
CA ASP A 296 -9.71 4.08 -4.72
C ASP A 296 -10.02 5.08 -5.86
N THR A 297 -9.05 5.96 -6.21
CA THR A 297 -9.22 6.97 -7.27
C THR A 297 -8.47 6.62 -8.57
N THR A 298 -7.86 5.45 -8.65
CA THR A 298 -7.17 4.97 -9.88
C THR A 298 -8.13 4.59 -11.01
N GLY A 299 -9.43 4.46 -10.71
CA GLY A 299 -10.44 3.95 -11.65
C GLY A 299 -10.52 2.42 -11.70
N MET A 300 -9.65 1.71 -10.97
CA MET A 300 -9.70 0.24 -10.86
C MET A 300 -10.80 -0.20 -9.90
N ASN A 301 -11.47 -1.32 -10.22
CA ASN A 301 -12.32 -2.01 -9.28
C ASN A 301 -11.51 -2.97 -8.38
N ASP A 302 -12.16 -3.52 -7.33
CA ASP A 302 -11.51 -4.39 -6.34
C ASP A 302 -10.79 -5.60 -6.97
N GLU A 303 -11.38 -6.21 -8.00
CA GLU A 303 -10.79 -7.37 -8.66
C GLU A 303 -9.56 -7.00 -9.50
N GLN A 304 -9.57 -5.82 -10.12
CA GLN A 304 -8.40 -5.28 -10.82
C GLN A 304 -7.27 -4.95 -9.83
N MET A 305 -7.58 -4.28 -8.73
CA MET A 305 -6.59 -3.99 -7.67
C MET A 305 -6.00 -5.27 -7.09
N LYS A 306 -6.82 -6.30 -6.86
CA LYS A 306 -6.38 -7.60 -6.36
C LYS A 306 -5.41 -8.30 -7.31
N ARG A 307 -5.64 -8.21 -8.63
CA ARG A 307 -4.80 -8.82 -9.66
C ARG A 307 -3.59 -7.99 -10.05
N PHE A 308 -3.56 -6.74 -9.70
CA PHE A 308 -2.54 -5.79 -10.15
C PHE A 308 -1.10 -6.31 -9.95
N PRO A 309 -0.71 -6.87 -8.76
CA PRO A 309 0.63 -7.43 -8.58
C PRO A 309 0.90 -8.65 -9.47
N GLU A 310 -0.10 -9.49 -9.75
CA GLU A 310 0.05 -10.66 -10.62
C GLU A 310 0.24 -10.24 -12.09
N GLU A 311 -0.49 -9.25 -12.55
CA GLU A 311 -0.36 -8.70 -13.90
C GLU A 311 0.99 -8.03 -14.10
N LEU A 312 1.47 -7.27 -13.12
CA LEU A 312 2.85 -6.77 -13.12
C LEU A 312 3.87 -7.92 -13.25
N GLY A 313 3.68 -9.01 -12.50
CA GLY A 313 4.55 -10.19 -12.59
C GLY A 313 4.62 -10.79 -14.00
N ARG A 314 3.51 -10.83 -14.73
CA ARG A 314 3.45 -11.29 -16.14
C ARG A 314 4.22 -10.38 -17.10
N LEU A 315 4.33 -9.10 -16.76
CA LEU A 315 5.10 -8.12 -17.51
C LEU A 315 6.60 -8.12 -17.18
N GLY A 316 7.06 -8.98 -16.26
CA GLY A 316 8.47 -9.07 -15.87
C GLY A 316 8.87 -8.22 -14.66
N TYR A 317 7.90 -7.67 -13.93
CA TYR A 317 8.16 -7.01 -12.65
C TYR A 317 8.35 -8.07 -11.56
N VAL A 318 9.60 -8.43 -11.31
CA VAL A 318 9.98 -9.50 -10.39
C VAL A 318 10.04 -9.07 -8.93
N PHE A 319 10.06 -7.76 -8.67
CA PHE A 319 10.15 -7.18 -7.35
C PHE A 319 9.16 -6.03 -7.17
N ASN A 320 8.14 -6.27 -6.37
CA ASN A 320 7.15 -5.27 -6.00
C ASN A 320 7.28 -4.93 -4.53
N PHE A 321 7.15 -3.66 -4.19
CA PHE A 321 7.27 -3.20 -2.81
C PHE A 321 6.26 -2.10 -2.50
N ILE A 322 5.95 -1.95 -1.21
CA ILE A 322 5.04 -0.93 -0.70
C ILE A 322 5.87 0.02 0.17
N THR A 323 6.24 1.16 -0.39
CA THR A 323 7.02 2.17 0.32
C THR A 323 6.21 2.71 1.49
N TYR A 324 6.77 2.78 2.69
CA TYR A 324 6.09 3.17 3.93
C TYR A 324 4.93 2.28 4.38
N GLY A 325 4.55 1.24 3.63
CA GLY A 325 3.42 0.38 3.99
C GLY A 325 3.57 -0.24 5.38
N GLY A 326 4.74 -0.76 5.70
CA GLY A 326 5.03 -1.29 7.03
C GLY A 326 4.85 -0.25 8.14
N HIS A 327 5.33 0.98 7.93
CA HIS A 327 5.18 2.07 8.90
C HIS A 327 3.72 2.45 9.14
N GLN A 328 2.90 2.51 8.09
CA GLN A 328 1.47 2.80 8.21
C GLN A 328 0.73 1.67 8.95
N ILE A 329 1.03 0.40 8.61
CA ILE A 329 0.45 -0.77 9.27
C ILE A 329 0.81 -0.79 10.76
N ASP A 330 2.10 -0.62 11.08
CA ASP A 330 2.59 -0.61 12.46
C ASP A 330 2.02 0.58 13.24
N GLY A 331 1.94 1.76 12.63
CA GLY A 331 1.36 2.97 13.24
C GLY A 331 -0.10 2.78 13.60
N LEU A 332 -0.92 2.29 12.65
CA LEU A 332 -2.34 2.02 12.90
C LEU A 332 -2.53 0.96 13.98
N ALA A 333 -1.80 -0.15 13.92
CA ALA A 333 -1.88 -1.21 14.90
C ALA A 333 -1.47 -0.74 16.31
N ALA A 334 -0.46 0.13 16.40
CA ALA A 334 -0.02 0.73 17.65
C ALA A 334 -1.08 1.70 18.23
N GLU A 335 -1.70 2.52 17.38
CA GLU A 335 -2.77 3.44 17.78
C GLU A 335 -4.00 2.70 18.29
N GLU A 336 -4.47 1.68 17.55
CA GLU A 336 -5.58 0.82 17.96
C GLU A 336 -5.29 0.16 19.31
N PHE A 337 -4.10 -0.39 19.48
CA PHE A 337 -3.70 -1.04 20.73
C PHE A 337 -3.61 -0.04 21.89
N ALA A 338 -3.00 1.14 21.69
CA ALA A 338 -2.88 2.15 22.71
C ALA A 338 -4.27 2.68 23.17
N THR A 339 -5.18 2.86 22.22
CA THR A 339 -6.57 3.25 22.50
C THR A 339 -7.28 2.18 23.31
N ALA A 340 -7.18 0.91 22.92
CA ALA A 340 -7.77 -0.20 23.65
C ALA A 340 -7.15 -0.36 25.06
N LEU A 341 -5.83 -0.16 25.19
CA LEU A 341 -5.12 -0.22 26.48
C LEU A 341 -5.60 0.87 27.43
N LYS A 342 -5.82 2.10 26.91
CA LYS A 342 -6.35 3.21 27.70
C LYS A 342 -7.77 2.94 28.22
N GLN A 343 -8.60 2.25 27.45
CA GLN A 343 -10.00 1.95 27.80
C GLN A 343 -10.14 0.71 28.67
N ASP A 344 -9.45 -0.37 28.34
CA ASP A 344 -9.67 -1.71 28.88
C ASP A 344 -8.47 -2.26 29.71
N GLY A 345 -7.41 -1.49 29.87
CA GLY A 345 -6.20 -1.92 30.60
C GLY A 345 -5.61 -3.20 30.00
N MET A 346 -5.11 -4.09 30.84
CA MET A 346 -4.45 -5.33 30.40
C MET A 346 -5.36 -6.30 29.63
N LEU A 347 -6.68 -6.10 29.65
CA LEU A 347 -7.61 -6.89 28.85
C LEU A 347 -7.35 -6.69 27.35
N ALA A 348 -6.90 -5.50 26.92
CA ALA A 348 -6.50 -5.25 25.55
C ALA A 348 -5.38 -6.18 25.09
N LEU A 349 -4.33 -6.35 25.91
CA LEU A 349 -3.24 -7.29 25.63
C LEU A 349 -3.73 -8.74 25.60
N ALA A 350 -4.57 -9.13 26.56
CA ALA A 350 -5.12 -10.48 26.59
C ALA A 350 -5.92 -10.82 25.33
N ARG A 351 -6.69 -9.84 24.80
CA ARG A 351 -7.44 -9.99 23.54
C ARG A 351 -6.51 -10.13 22.34
N LEU A 352 -5.43 -9.34 22.29
CA LEU A 352 -4.41 -9.45 21.24
C LEU A 352 -3.73 -10.83 21.26
N GLN A 353 -3.36 -11.35 22.45
CA GLN A 353 -2.79 -12.69 22.60
C GLN A 353 -3.76 -13.79 22.14
N ARG A 354 -5.05 -13.64 22.42
CA ARG A 354 -6.09 -14.55 21.93
C ARG A 354 -6.18 -14.52 20.40
N LYS A 355 -6.12 -13.32 19.80
CA LYS A 355 -6.12 -13.13 18.34
C LYS A 355 -4.90 -13.80 17.69
N PHE A 356 -3.71 -13.60 18.23
CA PHE A 356 -2.50 -14.29 17.76
C PHE A 356 -2.63 -15.81 17.76
N ARG A 357 -3.27 -16.36 18.78
CA ARG A 357 -3.47 -17.81 18.87
C ARG A 357 -4.47 -18.30 17.82
N LEU A 358 -5.61 -17.64 17.64
CA LEU A 358 -6.62 -17.99 16.64
C LEU A 358 -6.07 -17.97 15.22
N LEU A 359 -5.28 -16.96 14.91
CA LEU A 359 -4.68 -16.80 13.59
C LEU A 359 -3.42 -17.66 13.41
N GLU A 360 -3.01 -18.42 14.44
CA GLU A 360 -1.73 -19.16 14.46
C GLU A 360 -0.53 -18.26 14.08
N SER A 361 -0.60 -16.99 14.47
CA SER A 361 0.42 -16.00 14.14
C SER A 361 1.80 -16.42 14.66
N PRO A 362 2.87 -16.26 13.88
CA PRO A 362 4.23 -16.46 14.36
C PRO A 362 4.61 -15.54 15.52
N TYR A 363 3.89 -14.42 15.69
CA TYR A 363 4.11 -13.45 16.78
C TYR A 363 3.55 -13.89 18.14
N ARG A 364 2.87 -15.03 18.22
CA ARG A 364 2.27 -15.56 19.46
C ARG A 364 3.27 -15.96 20.53
N THR A 365 4.52 -16.24 20.15
CA THR A 365 5.59 -16.69 21.05
C THR A 365 6.80 -15.76 20.95
N PRO A 366 6.90 -14.73 21.83
CA PRO A 366 8.00 -13.77 21.81
C PRO A 366 9.38 -14.42 21.88
N GLN A 367 9.53 -15.48 22.66
CA GLN A 367 10.80 -16.22 22.83
C GLN A 367 11.31 -16.80 21.49
N THR A 368 10.41 -17.26 20.65
CA THR A 368 10.76 -17.76 19.30
C THR A 368 11.17 -16.61 18.39
N LEU A 369 10.47 -15.47 18.45
CA LEU A 369 10.79 -14.26 17.65
C LEU A 369 12.15 -13.66 17.99
N VAL A 370 12.50 -13.61 19.28
CA VAL A 370 13.80 -13.09 19.73
C VAL A 370 14.95 -14.10 19.59
N GLY A 371 14.71 -15.22 18.92
CA GLY A 371 15.76 -16.18 18.57
C GLY A 371 16.13 -17.19 19.65
N GLY A 372 15.28 -17.42 20.65
CA GLY A 372 15.51 -18.41 21.70
C GLY A 372 15.95 -19.78 21.20
N PRO A 373 15.26 -20.42 20.22
CA PRO A 373 15.70 -21.69 19.65
C PRO A 373 17.07 -21.63 18.95
N ARG A 374 17.38 -20.51 18.29
CA ARG A 374 18.68 -20.31 17.62
C ARG A 374 19.81 -20.13 18.62
N LEU A 375 19.55 -19.38 19.68
CA LEU A 375 20.50 -19.23 20.78
C LEU A 375 20.81 -20.60 21.42
N ASP A 376 19.78 -21.40 21.71
CA ASP A 376 19.96 -22.74 22.27
C ASP A 376 20.72 -23.64 21.32
N ALA A 377 20.46 -23.60 20.02
CA ALA A 377 21.20 -24.36 19.02
C ALA A 377 22.68 -23.96 18.99
N ALA A 378 22.99 -22.66 19.04
CA ALA A 378 24.36 -22.16 19.09
C ALA A 378 25.10 -22.58 20.37
N LEU A 379 24.45 -22.45 21.52
CA LEU A 379 25.00 -22.89 22.81
C LEU A 379 25.27 -24.39 22.83
N MET A 380 24.32 -25.20 22.33
CA MET A 380 24.52 -26.66 22.27
C MET A 380 25.63 -27.06 21.30
N ALA A 381 25.75 -26.36 20.16
CA ALA A 381 26.82 -26.62 19.19
C ALA A 381 28.21 -26.31 19.81
N SER A 382 28.35 -25.16 20.48
CA SER A 382 29.62 -24.73 21.08
C SER A 382 30.01 -25.52 22.34
N SER A 383 29.03 -26.02 23.10
CA SER A 383 29.26 -26.76 24.37
C SER A 383 29.20 -28.28 24.23
N GLY A 384 29.15 -28.84 23.02
CA GLY A 384 29.00 -30.29 22.83
C GLY A 384 27.70 -30.86 23.42
N ARG A 385 26.63 -30.07 23.41
CA ARG A 385 25.29 -30.38 23.99
C ARG A 385 25.23 -30.41 25.52
N THR A 386 26.22 -29.83 26.20
CA THR A 386 26.30 -29.83 27.68
C THR A 386 25.74 -28.55 28.31
N ALA A 387 25.26 -27.57 27.51
CA ALA A 387 24.73 -26.32 28.04
C ALA A 387 23.47 -26.54 28.90
N ALA A 388 23.57 -26.11 30.16
CA ALA A 388 22.43 -26.10 31.10
C ALA A 388 21.58 -24.82 30.98
N THR A 389 22.15 -23.76 30.39
CA THR A 389 21.59 -22.40 30.31
C THR A 389 20.71 -22.19 29.05
N LYS A 390 19.81 -23.13 28.79
CA LYS A 390 18.93 -23.06 27.61
C LYS A 390 17.85 -22.00 27.81
N ALA A 391 17.73 -21.07 26.85
CA ALA A 391 16.69 -20.06 26.84
C ALA A 391 15.29 -20.69 26.77
N MET A 392 15.15 -21.79 26.03
CA MET A 392 13.90 -22.55 25.87
C MET A 392 13.78 -23.72 26.85
N GLY A 393 14.63 -23.76 27.88
CA GLY A 393 14.64 -24.80 28.89
C GLY A 393 13.58 -24.63 29.97
N LYS A 394 13.72 -25.43 31.05
CA LYS A 394 12.81 -25.36 32.21
C LYS A 394 12.80 -23.95 32.79
N GLY A 395 11.61 -23.39 32.98
CA GLY A 395 11.38 -22.01 33.45
C GLY A 395 11.09 -21.00 32.33
N SER A 396 11.23 -21.39 31.06
CA SER A 396 10.77 -20.57 29.96
C SER A 396 9.24 -20.40 30.01
N THR A 397 8.76 -19.18 29.77
CA THR A 397 7.31 -18.87 29.68
C THR A 397 6.70 -19.28 28.34
N GLN A 398 7.47 -19.87 27.41
CA GLN A 398 6.98 -20.29 26.11
C GLN A 398 5.76 -21.22 26.21
N PHE A 399 5.79 -22.17 27.14
CA PHE A 399 4.67 -23.08 27.35
C PHE A 399 3.42 -22.36 27.85
N GLN A 400 3.54 -21.27 28.59
CA GLN A 400 2.41 -20.45 28.99
C GLN A 400 1.72 -19.83 27.77
N HIS A 401 2.49 -19.39 26.75
CA HIS A 401 1.94 -18.86 25.52
C HIS A 401 1.37 -19.93 24.58
N LEU A 402 1.90 -21.15 24.61
CA LEU A 402 1.47 -22.25 23.74
C LEU A 402 0.34 -23.10 24.33
N VAL A 403 0.36 -23.32 25.65
CA VAL A 403 -0.51 -24.27 26.34
C VAL A 403 -1.45 -23.59 27.33
N GLN A 404 -0.98 -22.60 28.07
CA GLN A 404 -1.76 -21.95 29.14
C GLN A 404 -2.54 -20.72 28.70
N THR A 405 -2.49 -20.33 27.44
CA THR A 405 -3.47 -19.43 26.85
C THR A 405 -4.80 -20.13 26.57
N GLU A 406 -5.08 -21.21 27.27
CA GLU A 406 -6.44 -21.77 27.30
C GLU A 406 -7.39 -20.66 27.75
N VAL A 407 -8.31 -20.34 26.87
CA VAL A 407 -9.35 -19.35 27.17
C VAL A 407 -10.15 -19.88 28.35
N PRO A 408 -10.20 -19.19 29.49
CA PRO A 408 -10.88 -19.71 30.68
C PRO A 408 -12.38 -19.82 30.42
N THR A 409 -13.02 -20.81 31.03
CA THR A 409 -14.50 -20.99 30.94
C THR A 409 -15.26 -19.77 31.44
N LYS A 410 -14.65 -18.95 32.28
CA LYS A 410 -15.20 -17.65 32.71
C LYS A 410 -15.51 -16.71 31.54
N LEU A 411 -14.75 -16.76 30.46
CA LEU A 411 -15.07 -15.96 29.27
C LEU A 411 -16.39 -16.40 28.62
N LEU A 412 -16.67 -17.70 28.59
CA LEU A 412 -17.97 -18.19 28.11
C LEU A 412 -19.10 -17.73 29.05
N GLU A 413 -18.87 -17.71 30.38
CA GLU A 413 -19.86 -17.18 31.33
C GLU A 413 -20.17 -15.70 31.07
N GLU A 414 -19.18 -14.90 30.72
CA GLU A 414 -19.39 -13.51 30.31
C GLU A 414 -20.25 -13.42 29.02
N TRP A 415 -19.96 -14.22 28.00
CA TRP A 415 -20.78 -14.26 26.79
C TRP A 415 -22.21 -14.73 27.06
N LEU A 416 -22.35 -15.65 28.00
CA LEU A 416 -23.66 -16.16 28.40
C LEU A 416 -24.45 -15.17 29.27
N ALA A 417 -23.78 -14.26 29.96
CA ALA A 417 -24.45 -13.14 30.63
C ALA A 417 -25.11 -12.20 29.62
N ASP A 418 -24.42 -11.89 28.51
CA ASP A 418 -25.02 -11.12 27.40
C ASP A 418 -26.16 -11.90 26.74
N TRP A 419 -25.96 -13.20 26.51
CA TRP A 419 -27.00 -14.09 25.98
C TRP A 419 -28.24 -14.12 26.88
N SER A 420 -28.08 -14.21 28.20
CA SER A 420 -29.17 -14.21 29.19
C SER A 420 -30.01 -12.93 29.13
N LYS A 421 -29.36 -11.77 29.06
CA LYS A 421 -30.05 -10.47 28.91
C LYS A 421 -30.93 -10.44 27.64
N HIS A 422 -30.40 -10.93 26.53
CA HIS A 422 -31.10 -10.86 25.24
C HIS A 422 -32.20 -11.92 25.07
N ASN A 423 -32.14 -13.00 25.83
CA ASN A 423 -33.12 -14.10 25.78
C ASN A 423 -34.08 -14.11 26.99
N ASN A 424 -34.03 -13.05 27.81
CA ASN A 424 -34.84 -12.95 29.04
C ASN A 424 -34.69 -14.16 29.96
N TYR A 425 -33.46 -14.67 30.08
CA TYR A 425 -33.13 -15.79 30.94
C TYR A 425 -32.65 -15.24 32.29
N ALA A 426 -33.45 -15.41 33.36
CA ALA A 426 -33.22 -14.77 34.65
C ALA A 426 -32.22 -15.51 35.54
N GLU A 427 -32.09 -16.81 35.34
CA GLU A 427 -31.26 -17.65 36.20
C GLU A 427 -29.79 -17.51 35.91
N LYS A 428 -28.95 -17.66 36.93
CA LYS A 428 -27.52 -17.60 36.79
C LYS A 428 -26.98 -18.85 36.12
N ILE A 429 -26.07 -18.65 35.16
CA ILE A 429 -25.45 -19.71 34.37
C ILE A 429 -24.05 -19.99 34.87
N ARG A 430 -23.70 -21.28 34.94
CA ARG A 430 -22.36 -21.78 35.24
C ARG A 430 -21.84 -22.65 34.11
N VAL A 431 -20.58 -22.48 33.77
CA VAL A 431 -19.90 -23.30 32.77
C VAL A 431 -18.98 -24.32 33.43
N ARG A 432 -19.02 -25.56 32.96
CA ARG A 432 -18.14 -26.64 33.41
C ARG A 432 -17.51 -27.33 32.20
N LEU A 433 -16.18 -27.47 32.21
CA LEU A 433 -15.43 -28.25 31.25
C LEU A 433 -14.60 -29.28 32.01
N ARG A 434 -14.83 -30.57 31.71
CA ARG A 434 -14.19 -31.70 32.39
C ARG A 434 -14.09 -32.92 31.48
N PRO A 435 -13.28 -33.95 31.82
CA PRO A 435 -13.40 -35.25 31.18
C PRO A 435 -14.85 -35.77 31.24
N HIS A 436 -15.34 -36.33 30.11
CA HIS A 436 -16.72 -36.83 30.02
C HIS A 436 -16.96 -37.99 30.99
N THR A 437 -15.99 -38.90 31.05
CA THR A 437 -15.94 -39.98 32.06
C THR A 437 -14.52 -40.02 32.66
N ALA A 438 -14.38 -40.56 33.85
CA ALA A 438 -13.08 -40.66 34.49
C ALA A 438 -12.10 -41.48 33.62
N GLY A 439 -10.93 -40.88 33.31
CA GLY A 439 -9.92 -41.48 32.43
C GLY A 439 -10.22 -41.42 30.93
N SER A 440 -11.27 -40.77 30.52
CA SER A 440 -11.61 -40.58 29.09
C SER A 440 -10.80 -39.42 28.46
N GLU A 441 -10.38 -39.60 27.21
CA GLU A 441 -9.84 -38.52 26.37
C GLU A 441 -10.94 -37.58 25.86
N LEU A 442 -12.23 -38.00 26.00
CA LEU A 442 -13.36 -37.15 25.66
C LEU A 442 -13.60 -36.10 26.74
N LEU A 443 -13.79 -34.86 26.31
CA LEU A 443 -14.15 -33.73 27.16
C LEU A 443 -15.64 -33.41 27.02
N GLU A 444 -16.24 -32.90 28.09
CA GLU A 444 -17.60 -32.40 28.09
C GLU A 444 -17.60 -30.91 28.53
N LEU A 445 -18.07 -30.05 27.65
CA LEU A 445 -18.49 -28.71 27.98
C LEU A 445 -19.95 -28.74 28.38
N SER A 446 -20.27 -28.31 29.59
CA SER A 446 -21.66 -28.24 30.08
C SER A 446 -21.98 -26.78 30.48
N ILE A 447 -23.12 -26.30 30.00
CA ILE A 447 -23.71 -25.00 30.40
C ILE A 447 -24.86 -25.34 31.34
N LEU A 448 -24.77 -24.91 32.58
CA LEU A 448 -25.66 -25.30 33.65
C LEU A 448 -26.47 -24.13 34.16
N ASN A 449 -27.73 -24.33 34.47
CA ASN A 449 -28.48 -23.49 35.38
C ASN A 449 -27.84 -23.64 36.77
N GLU A 450 -27.27 -22.57 37.33
CA GLU A 450 -26.50 -22.67 38.58
C GLU A 450 -27.40 -23.07 39.79
N PRO A 451 -28.59 -22.49 39.98
CA PRO A 451 -29.46 -22.87 41.07
C PRO A 451 -29.99 -24.31 41.04
N SER A 452 -30.39 -24.82 39.88
CA SER A 452 -30.95 -26.18 39.73
C SER A 452 -29.93 -27.27 39.42
N GLY A 453 -28.77 -26.89 38.90
CA GLY A 453 -27.78 -27.82 38.35
C GLY A 453 -28.18 -28.48 37.04
N GLU A 454 -29.31 -28.10 36.44
CA GLU A 454 -29.81 -28.64 35.18
C GLU A 454 -28.92 -28.23 34.01
N LYS A 455 -28.67 -29.18 33.09
CA LYS A 455 -27.90 -28.89 31.86
C LYS A 455 -28.75 -28.18 30.84
N LEU A 456 -28.46 -26.90 30.54
CA LEU A 456 -29.09 -26.15 29.47
C LEU A 456 -28.57 -26.54 28.09
N ALA A 457 -27.26 -26.83 28.01
CA ALA A 457 -26.61 -27.38 26.84
C ALA A 457 -25.35 -28.14 27.22
N ASN A 458 -24.96 -29.11 26.41
CA ASN A 458 -23.66 -29.78 26.52
C ASN A 458 -23.13 -30.19 25.15
N ILE A 459 -21.79 -30.25 25.09
CA ILE A 459 -21.01 -30.74 23.94
C ILE A 459 -19.99 -31.74 24.46
N VAL A 460 -20.01 -32.96 23.91
CA VAL A 460 -18.98 -33.96 24.15
C VAL A 460 -18.07 -34.03 22.93
N PHE A 461 -16.78 -33.86 23.13
CA PHE A 461 -15.83 -33.77 22.03
C PHE A 461 -14.46 -34.33 22.41
N ALA A 462 -13.69 -34.69 21.36
CA ALA A 462 -12.25 -34.89 21.47
C ALA A 462 -11.50 -33.71 20.81
N TYR A 463 -10.36 -33.38 21.37
CA TYR A 463 -9.41 -32.46 20.75
C TYR A 463 -8.28 -33.25 20.13
N ILE A 464 -8.06 -33.10 18.83
CA ILE A 464 -7.15 -33.93 18.04
C ILE A 464 -6.21 -33.01 17.23
N LEU A 465 -4.96 -33.43 17.08
CA LEU A 465 -4.03 -32.88 16.11
C LEU A 465 -3.96 -33.81 14.89
N ASP A 466 -4.18 -33.28 13.69
CA ASP A 466 -3.96 -34.05 12.47
C ASP A 466 -2.45 -34.23 12.17
N ARG A 467 -2.14 -35.03 11.14
CA ARG A 467 -0.75 -35.27 10.72
C ARG A 467 0.01 -34.01 10.28
N ARG A 468 -0.71 -32.92 9.99
CA ARG A 468 -0.14 -31.61 9.61
C ARG A 468 -0.08 -30.65 10.80
N GLY A 469 -0.42 -31.10 12.00
CA GLY A 469 -0.47 -30.26 13.20
C GLY A 469 -1.69 -29.33 13.27
N ARG A 470 -2.71 -29.52 12.45
CA ARG A 470 -3.93 -28.73 12.53
C ARG A 470 -4.82 -29.22 13.67
N HIS A 471 -5.42 -28.28 14.38
CA HIS A 471 -6.27 -28.51 15.52
C HIS A 471 -7.69 -28.85 15.09
N ILE A 472 -8.21 -30.00 15.48
CA ILE A 472 -9.53 -30.51 15.14
C ILE A 472 -10.35 -30.70 16.41
N LEU A 473 -11.59 -30.19 16.42
CA LEU A 473 -12.60 -30.56 17.42
C LEU A 473 -13.47 -31.65 16.85
N SER A 474 -13.37 -32.86 17.38
CA SER A 474 -14.21 -33.99 16.97
C SER A 474 -15.42 -34.11 17.92
N VAL A 475 -16.54 -33.56 17.50
CA VAL A 475 -17.80 -33.55 18.26
C VAL A 475 -18.46 -34.93 18.18
N ARG A 476 -18.74 -35.53 19.35
CA ARG A 476 -19.36 -36.84 19.52
C ARG A 476 -20.84 -36.74 19.82
N ASP A 477 -21.21 -35.77 20.65
CA ASP A 477 -22.58 -35.50 21.06
C ASP A 477 -22.77 -34.02 21.35
N SER A 478 -23.96 -33.50 21.07
CA SER A 478 -24.32 -32.12 21.45
C SER A 478 -25.83 -32.02 21.68
N ASN A 479 -26.21 -31.51 22.84
CA ASN A 479 -27.61 -31.38 23.23
C ASN A 479 -27.91 -29.98 23.75
N THR A 480 -29.15 -29.53 23.51
CA THR A 480 -29.69 -28.29 24.04
C THR A 480 -31.08 -28.54 24.61
N LEU A 481 -31.31 -28.12 25.85
CA LEU A 481 -32.60 -28.25 26.54
C LEU A 481 -33.72 -27.53 25.77
N ALA A 482 -34.88 -28.14 25.66
CA ALA A 482 -35.99 -27.63 24.84
C ALA A 482 -36.36 -26.14 25.06
N PRO A 483 -36.46 -25.60 26.30
CA PRO A 483 -36.81 -24.19 26.54
C PRO A 483 -35.81 -23.19 26.02
N VAL A 484 -34.55 -23.61 25.79
CA VAL A 484 -33.45 -22.74 25.32
C VAL A 484 -32.97 -23.10 23.90
N ARG A 485 -33.65 -24.02 23.21
CA ARG A 485 -33.41 -24.34 21.79
C ARG A 485 -33.68 -23.12 20.90
N LYS A 486 -33.01 -23.10 19.75
CA LYS A 486 -33.12 -22.05 18.71
C LYS A 486 -32.72 -20.63 19.18
N LYS A 487 -32.17 -20.49 20.39
CA LYS A 487 -31.70 -19.22 20.99
C LYS A 487 -30.18 -19.03 20.87
N ARG A 488 -29.53 -19.71 19.92
CA ARG A 488 -28.08 -19.63 19.63
C ARG A 488 -27.11 -20.05 20.76
N LEU A 489 -27.62 -20.70 21.81
CA LEU A 489 -26.81 -21.16 22.93
C LEU A 489 -25.68 -22.08 22.47
N MET A 490 -25.99 -23.04 21.59
CA MET A 490 -25.04 -23.97 21.02
C MET A 490 -24.00 -23.29 20.12
N THR A 491 -24.41 -22.27 19.35
CA THR A 491 -23.49 -21.48 18.50
C THR A 491 -22.45 -20.79 19.33
N VAL A 492 -22.86 -20.16 20.45
CA VAL A 492 -21.96 -19.48 21.39
C VAL A 492 -21.00 -20.49 22.04
N ALA A 493 -21.52 -21.66 22.45
CA ALA A 493 -20.71 -22.72 23.04
C ALA A 493 -19.65 -23.27 22.07
N GLN A 494 -20.03 -23.51 20.81
CA GLN A 494 -19.08 -23.98 19.79
C GLN A 494 -18.05 -22.92 19.41
N LEU A 495 -18.45 -21.66 19.26
CA LEU A 495 -17.51 -20.56 19.04
C LEU A 495 -16.48 -20.47 20.18
N PHE A 496 -16.91 -20.67 21.41
CA PHE A 496 -16.00 -20.72 22.56
C PHE A 496 -15.00 -21.87 22.46
N LEU A 497 -15.44 -23.09 22.10
CA LEU A 497 -14.55 -24.23 21.92
C LEU A 497 -13.56 -24.01 20.75
N ILE A 498 -14.03 -23.48 19.63
CA ILE A 498 -13.17 -23.10 18.50
C ILE A 498 -12.09 -22.12 18.95
N HIS A 499 -12.48 -21.09 19.72
CA HIS A 499 -11.56 -20.12 20.27
C HIS A 499 -10.59 -20.73 21.28
N ARG A 500 -11.10 -21.52 22.24
CA ARG A 500 -10.30 -22.13 23.30
C ARG A 500 -9.21 -23.04 22.77
N TYR A 501 -9.55 -23.86 21.76
CA TYR A 501 -8.65 -24.86 21.20
C TYR A 501 -8.00 -24.44 19.88
N SER A 502 -8.22 -23.22 19.42
CA SER A 502 -7.71 -22.72 18.14
C SER A 502 -8.04 -23.65 16.97
N ALA A 503 -9.26 -24.21 16.98
CA ALA A 503 -9.65 -25.22 16.03
C ALA A 503 -9.62 -24.72 14.58
N SER A 504 -8.99 -25.47 13.71
CA SER A 504 -8.98 -25.24 12.26
C SER A 504 -10.20 -25.86 11.58
N SER A 505 -10.71 -26.97 12.15
CA SER A 505 -11.95 -27.62 11.69
C SER A 505 -12.73 -28.26 12.83
N VAL A 506 -14.02 -28.46 12.60
CA VAL A 506 -14.93 -29.18 13.51
C VAL A 506 -15.54 -30.37 12.76
N HIS A 507 -15.35 -31.57 13.31
CA HIS A 507 -15.83 -32.80 12.75
C HIS A 507 -17.00 -33.34 13.59
N TYR A 508 -18.15 -33.52 12.99
CA TYR A 508 -19.31 -34.14 13.62
C TYR A 508 -19.37 -35.62 13.21
N VAL A 509 -18.97 -36.50 14.11
CA VAL A 509 -18.74 -37.92 13.78
C VAL A 509 -20.03 -38.72 13.70
N THR A 510 -21.04 -38.31 14.47
CA THR A 510 -22.39 -38.88 14.43
C THR A 510 -23.41 -37.76 14.27
N PRO A 511 -23.49 -37.14 13.08
CA PRO A 511 -24.30 -35.96 12.91
C PRO A 511 -25.79 -36.29 12.97
N THR A 512 -26.52 -35.42 13.67
CA THR A 512 -27.98 -35.40 13.68
C THR A 512 -28.51 -34.33 12.72
N GLU A 513 -29.81 -34.32 12.43
CA GLU A 513 -30.42 -33.21 11.67
C GLU A 513 -30.18 -31.86 12.34
N ASP A 514 -30.20 -31.77 13.66
CA ASP A 514 -29.89 -30.57 14.41
C ASP A 514 -28.43 -30.13 14.18
N ASN A 515 -27.49 -31.06 14.03
CA ASN A 515 -26.08 -30.73 13.70
C ASN A 515 -25.96 -30.21 12.26
N GLN A 516 -26.69 -30.77 11.31
CA GLN A 516 -26.72 -30.28 9.93
C GLN A 516 -27.24 -28.84 9.89
N PHE A 517 -28.36 -28.59 10.56
CA PHE A 517 -28.90 -27.22 10.67
C PHE A 517 -27.92 -26.26 11.37
N GLN A 518 -27.28 -26.69 12.44
CA GLN A 518 -26.31 -25.92 13.18
C GLN A 518 -25.10 -25.55 12.31
N THR A 519 -24.52 -26.49 11.56
CA THR A 519 -23.36 -26.25 10.70
C THR A 519 -23.69 -25.29 9.56
N GLN A 520 -24.85 -25.44 8.92
CA GLN A 520 -25.29 -24.48 7.89
C GLN A 520 -25.50 -23.07 8.48
N ARG A 521 -26.03 -23.00 9.71
CA ARG A 521 -26.20 -21.74 10.39
C ARG A 521 -24.87 -21.09 10.74
N MET A 522 -23.89 -21.85 11.19
CA MET A 522 -22.54 -21.32 11.46
C MET A 522 -21.81 -20.89 10.17
N LYS A 523 -22.07 -21.57 9.06
CA LYS A 523 -21.62 -21.14 7.73
C LYS A 523 -22.28 -19.82 7.32
N SER A 524 -23.58 -19.66 7.51
CA SER A 524 -24.31 -18.44 7.14
C SER A 524 -23.86 -17.19 7.91
N VAL A 525 -23.30 -17.33 9.11
CA VAL A 525 -22.70 -16.23 9.89
C VAL A 525 -21.19 -16.10 9.68
N GLY A 526 -20.62 -16.95 8.81
CA GLY A 526 -19.23 -16.90 8.39
C GLY A 526 -18.22 -17.57 9.34
N ILE A 527 -18.66 -18.17 10.44
CA ILE A 527 -17.76 -18.91 11.36
C ILE A 527 -17.14 -20.11 10.65
N TYR A 528 -17.91 -20.82 9.84
CA TYR A 528 -17.40 -21.84 8.95
C TYR A 528 -17.26 -21.29 7.54
N SER A 529 -16.10 -21.46 6.94
CA SER A 529 -15.83 -21.09 5.54
C SER A 529 -16.41 -22.13 4.59
N GLU A 530 -16.28 -23.41 4.95
CA GLU A 530 -16.75 -24.53 4.15
C GLU A 530 -17.38 -25.61 5.06
N VAL A 531 -18.39 -26.32 4.53
CA VAL A 531 -19.01 -27.48 5.18
C VAL A 531 -19.22 -28.53 4.11
N HIS A 532 -18.67 -29.73 4.33
CA HIS A 532 -18.82 -30.87 3.43
C HIS A 532 -19.04 -32.18 4.23
N THR A 533 -19.44 -33.23 3.55
CA THR A 533 -19.64 -34.53 4.16
C THR A 533 -18.63 -35.53 3.62
N GLU A 534 -17.92 -36.19 4.51
CA GLU A 534 -16.96 -37.25 4.19
C GLU A 534 -17.58 -38.66 4.27
N ILE A 535 -16.77 -39.68 3.88
CA ILE A 535 -17.13 -41.09 3.97
C ILE A 535 -17.53 -41.42 5.41
N GLY A 536 -18.66 -42.15 5.57
CA GLY A 536 -19.22 -42.46 6.89
C GLY A 536 -20.19 -41.40 7.43
N GLN A 537 -20.64 -40.46 6.60
CA GLN A 537 -21.58 -39.37 6.93
C GLN A 537 -21.01 -38.36 7.95
N ILE A 538 -19.69 -38.29 8.12
CA ILE A 538 -19.06 -37.31 8.99
C ILE A 538 -19.20 -35.91 8.34
N ILE A 539 -19.76 -34.95 9.06
CA ILE A 539 -19.78 -33.58 8.62
C ILE A 539 -18.46 -32.93 9.05
N VAL A 540 -17.75 -32.38 8.09
CA VAL A 540 -16.51 -31.59 8.30
C VAL A 540 -16.82 -30.14 8.01
N ALA A 541 -16.53 -29.27 8.98
CA ALA A 541 -16.72 -27.84 8.88
C ALA A 541 -15.36 -27.13 9.09
N GLU A 542 -14.85 -26.49 8.03
CA GLU A 542 -13.62 -25.72 8.09
C GLU A 542 -13.88 -24.34 8.74
N VAL A 543 -13.05 -23.96 9.68
CA VAL A 543 -13.21 -22.72 10.45
C VAL A 543 -12.58 -21.54 9.73
N SER A 544 -13.33 -20.46 9.55
CA SER A 544 -12.80 -19.16 9.14
C SER A 544 -12.11 -18.47 10.33
N LYS A 545 -10.79 -18.58 10.40
CA LYS A 545 -9.99 -17.96 11.47
C LYS A 545 -10.15 -16.44 11.48
N GLU A 546 -10.22 -15.82 10.31
CA GLU A 546 -10.45 -14.40 10.13
C GLU A 546 -11.78 -13.97 10.74
N ARG A 547 -12.87 -14.61 10.35
CA ARG A 547 -14.21 -14.30 10.85
C ARG A 547 -14.36 -14.53 12.36
N VAL A 548 -13.77 -15.59 12.88
CA VAL A 548 -13.73 -15.85 14.33
C VAL A 548 -12.95 -14.73 15.04
N SER A 549 -11.83 -14.29 14.47
CA SER A 549 -11.06 -13.17 15.02
C SER A 549 -11.87 -11.88 15.04
N GLU A 550 -12.59 -11.56 13.97
CA GLU A 550 -13.48 -10.39 13.89
C GLU A 550 -14.59 -10.44 14.95
N MET A 551 -15.26 -11.61 15.10
CA MET A 551 -16.31 -11.79 16.11
C MET A 551 -15.81 -11.63 17.55
N LEU A 552 -14.54 -11.90 17.77
CA LEU A 552 -13.88 -11.79 19.07
C LEU A 552 -13.06 -10.51 19.23
N ASN A 553 -13.21 -9.57 18.31
CA ASN A 553 -12.59 -8.25 18.37
C ASN A 553 -12.98 -7.53 19.67
N PRO A 554 -12.17 -6.60 20.18
CA PRO A 554 -12.23 -6.07 21.54
C PRO A 554 -13.60 -5.70 22.07
N ASP A 555 -14.43 -5.07 21.26
CA ASP A 555 -15.78 -4.66 21.63
C ASP A 555 -16.84 -5.78 21.54
N ARG A 556 -16.47 -6.93 20.93
CA ARG A 556 -17.39 -8.06 20.69
C ARG A 556 -18.70 -7.66 19.98
N ALA A 557 -18.70 -6.57 19.22
CA ALA A 557 -19.91 -6.02 18.60
C ALA A 557 -20.61 -7.06 17.71
N LEU A 558 -19.85 -7.80 16.88
CA LEU A 558 -20.40 -8.84 16.02
C LEU A 558 -20.93 -10.04 16.79
N LEU A 559 -20.28 -10.44 17.89
CA LEU A 559 -20.78 -11.51 18.76
C LEU A 559 -22.08 -11.08 19.45
N SER A 560 -22.13 -9.88 19.99
CA SER A 560 -23.32 -9.31 20.62
C SER A 560 -24.45 -9.11 19.62
N GLU A 561 -24.15 -8.69 18.40
CA GLU A 561 -25.13 -8.61 17.31
C GLU A 561 -25.68 -9.99 16.91
N MET A 562 -24.81 -11.00 16.78
CA MET A 562 -25.21 -12.38 16.52
C MET A 562 -26.14 -12.91 17.62
N ILE A 563 -25.88 -12.62 18.88
CA ILE A 563 -26.72 -12.99 20.00
C ILE A 563 -28.09 -12.25 19.93
N ARG A 564 -28.10 -10.97 19.62
CA ARG A 564 -29.31 -10.13 19.54
C ARG A 564 -30.27 -10.50 18.39
N LYS A 565 -29.75 -10.76 17.20
CA LYS A 565 -30.57 -11.07 16.00
C LYS A 565 -31.51 -12.27 16.18
N THR A 566 -31.34 -13.08 17.21
CA THR A 566 -32.21 -14.21 17.53
C THR A 566 -33.53 -13.79 18.21
N SER A 567 -33.50 -12.69 18.97
CA SER A 567 -34.66 -12.22 19.70
C SER A 567 -35.74 -11.61 18.80
N ALA A 568 -35.36 -11.00 17.68
CA ALA A 568 -36.27 -10.39 16.71
C ALA A 568 -36.96 -11.44 15.80
N ALA A 569 -36.27 -12.52 15.43
CA ALA A 569 -36.81 -13.57 14.57
C ALA A 569 -37.81 -14.49 15.28
N SER A 570 -37.75 -14.61 16.62
CA SER A 570 -38.68 -15.42 17.41
C SER A 570 -39.99 -14.71 17.77
N GLN A 571 -40.07 -13.40 17.60
CA GLN A 571 -41.32 -12.63 17.82
C GLN A 571 -42.13 -12.37 16.54
N GLY A 572 -41.52 -12.55 15.33
CA GLY A 572 -42.16 -12.36 14.03
C GLY A 572 -42.66 -13.66 13.35
N GLY A 573 -42.52 -14.81 13.98
CA GLY A 573 -42.61 -16.12 13.33
C GLY A 573 -43.94 -16.88 13.49
N ILE A 574 -45.12 -16.24 13.41
CA ILE A 574 -46.40 -16.94 13.28
C ILE A 574 -47.18 -16.59 11.99
N ALA A 575 -46.65 -15.68 11.15
CA ALA A 575 -47.40 -15.23 9.96
C ALA A 575 -46.80 -15.56 8.57
N ALA A 576 -45.67 -16.24 8.46
CA ALA A 576 -44.98 -16.41 7.17
C ALA A 576 -44.65 -17.89 6.77
N SER A 577 -45.35 -18.90 7.28
CA SER A 577 -45.05 -20.29 6.94
C SER A 577 -46.21 -21.02 6.24
N LYS A 578 -47.06 -20.34 5.46
CA LYS A 578 -48.12 -20.98 4.69
C LYS A 578 -48.17 -20.62 3.19
N GLU A 579 -47.23 -19.87 2.64
CA GLU A 579 -47.27 -19.49 1.21
C GLU A 579 -46.03 -19.88 0.36
N GLU A 580 -45.11 -20.68 0.86
CA GLU A 580 -43.91 -21.08 0.07
C GLU A 580 -43.74 -22.58 -0.16
N THR A 581 -44.83 -23.37 -0.11
CA THR A 581 -44.77 -24.82 -0.40
C THR A 581 -45.57 -25.27 -1.64
N ASP A 582 -46.07 -24.34 -2.48
CA ASP A 582 -46.91 -24.72 -3.62
C ASP A 582 -46.34 -24.42 -5.04
N GLU A 583 -45.07 -24.02 -5.15
CA GLU A 583 -44.44 -23.93 -6.47
C GLU A 583 -43.11 -24.69 -6.48
N LEU A 584 -43.13 -25.99 -6.76
CA LEU A 584 -42.06 -26.75 -7.43
C LEU A 584 -42.39 -28.26 -7.46
N MET A 585 -43.36 -28.62 -8.30
CA MET A 585 -43.42 -29.96 -8.91
C MET A 585 -43.44 -29.80 -10.44
N PRO A 586 -42.48 -30.33 -11.19
CA PRO A 586 -42.60 -30.41 -12.63
C PRO A 586 -43.54 -31.58 -12.98
N SER A 587 -44.60 -31.28 -13.78
CA SER A 587 -45.40 -32.27 -14.47
C SER A 587 -44.52 -33.06 -15.43
N GLY A 588 -44.48 -34.37 -15.25
CA GLY A 588 -43.98 -35.29 -16.25
C GLY A 588 -44.94 -35.36 -17.44
N ASP A 589 -44.35 -35.39 -18.63
CA ASP A 589 -44.63 -36.30 -19.74
C ASP A 589 -43.33 -36.36 -20.61
#